data_c72df9b354c89ca31633b69bcf12fb79
#
_entry.id   c72df9b354c89ca31633b69bcf12fb79
#
_cell.length_a   1.000
_cell.length_b   1.000
_cell.length_c   1.000
_cell.angle_alpha   90.00
_cell.angle_beta   90.00
_cell.angle_gamma   90.00
#
_symmetry.space_group_name_H-M   'P 1'
#
loop_
_entity.id
_entity.type
_entity.pdbx_description
1 polymer ?
#
loop_
_entity_poly.entity_id
_entity_poly.type
_entity_poly.pdbx_seq_one_letter_code
_entity_poly.pdbx_strand_id
1 'polypeptide(L)'
;MTGRAAAPEFLPIVLALTTRDKGRELLRRAFTRRRTKLLLVRTAEAAGATLRTTLVDAVVVDLCAGGDDAWAVAALARQLPSIPFFALVAPRLADAAVLGRSAALEVTDLLIEGVDDAALRELVVPQAFTARFAAALRGAHAPLGLEAPLQQRAWEYVVSAGGRPVRTDAIARALDVTREHLSRSFATSGAPNLKRVIDLVRLIAAAELAKNPGYDLADVATVLGFASPSHLANTAYRVAGIRTASLTRLRTRDLLTRFCQGRSRSRV
;
A
#
# COMPACT_ATOMS: atom_id res chain seq x y z
N MET A 1 28.26 6.12 14.93
CA MET A 1 27.95 4.79 14.34
C MET A 1 26.59 4.90 13.69
N THR A 2 26.58 5.18 12.38
CA THR A 2 25.38 5.28 11.57
C THR A 2 24.82 3.88 11.35
N GLY A 3 23.77 3.54 12.09
CA GLY A 3 23.05 2.29 11.93
C GLY A 3 22.51 2.19 10.51
N ARG A 4 23.01 1.22 9.75
CA ARG A 4 22.51 0.83 8.43
C ARG A 4 21.02 0.51 8.61
N ALA A 5 20.16 1.37 8.07
CA ALA A 5 18.73 1.11 8.04
C ALA A 5 18.52 -0.29 7.43
N ALA A 6 17.95 -1.20 8.20
CA ALA A 6 17.59 -2.52 7.69
C ALA A 6 16.71 -2.33 6.46
N ALA A 7 16.99 -3.06 5.39
CA ALA A 7 16.17 -3.03 4.18
C ALA A 7 14.70 -3.28 4.58
N PRO A 8 13.73 -2.58 4.01
CA PRO A 8 12.34 -2.75 4.39
C PRO A 8 11.95 -4.22 4.20
N GLU A 9 11.43 -4.84 5.26
CA GLU A 9 10.98 -6.25 5.23
C GLU A 9 9.81 -6.44 4.25
N PHE A 10 9.13 -5.34 3.89
CA PHE A 10 8.00 -5.33 2.97
C PHE A 10 8.42 -4.75 1.62
N LEU A 11 8.68 -5.67 0.68
CA LEU A 11 8.94 -5.27 -0.68
C LEU A 11 7.66 -4.73 -1.34
N PRO A 12 7.73 -3.59 -2.06
CA PRO A 12 6.58 -3.12 -2.84
C PRO A 12 6.22 -4.15 -3.90
N ILE A 13 4.92 -4.36 -4.09
CA ILE A 13 4.35 -5.29 -5.08
C ILE A 13 3.92 -4.49 -6.30
N VAL A 14 4.60 -4.69 -7.41
CA VAL A 14 4.25 -4.09 -8.70
C VAL A 14 3.56 -5.14 -9.55
N LEU A 15 2.32 -4.88 -9.94
CA LEU A 15 1.58 -5.66 -10.93
C LEU A 15 1.88 -5.08 -12.31
N ALA A 16 2.28 -5.90 -13.26
CA ALA A 16 2.50 -5.43 -14.62
C ALA A 16 1.78 -6.31 -15.64
N LEU A 17 1.02 -5.67 -16.54
CA LEU A 17 0.41 -6.32 -17.68
C LEU A 17 1.28 -6.09 -18.92
N THR A 18 1.79 -7.17 -19.52
CA THR A 18 2.47 -7.17 -20.81
C THR A 18 2.37 -8.53 -21.48
N THR A 19 2.10 -8.53 -22.78
CA THR A 19 2.15 -9.71 -23.62
C THR A 19 3.46 -9.81 -24.40
N ARG A 20 4.22 -8.71 -24.50
CA ARG A 20 5.48 -8.60 -25.25
C ARG A 20 6.67 -9.14 -24.44
N ASP A 21 7.55 -9.92 -25.09
CA ASP A 21 8.76 -10.42 -24.45
C ASP A 21 9.72 -9.28 -24.07
N LYS A 22 9.88 -8.30 -24.95
CA LYS A 22 10.70 -7.10 -24.68
C LYS A 22 10.22 -6.32 -23.46
N GLY A 23 8.90 -6.07 -23.36
CA GLY A 23 8.31 -5.41 -22.20
C GLY A 23 8.52 -6.21 -20.91
N ARG A 24 8.39 -7.54 -20.99
CA ARG A 24 8.62 -8.45 -19.87
C ARG A 24 10.06 -8.43 -19.38
N GLU A 25 11.02 -8.43 -20.30
CA GLU A 25 12.43 -8.35 -19.98
C GLU A 25 12.80 -7.00 -19.34
N LEU A 26 12.30 -5.89 -19.91
CA LEU A 26 12.46 -4.56 -19.37
C LEU A 26 11.97 -4.47 -17.92
N LEU A 27 10.73 -4.91 -17.65
CA LEU A 27 10.13 -4.89 -16.32
C LEU A 27 10.90 -5.78 -15.33
N ARG A 28 11.40 -6.94 -15.73
CA ARG A 28 12.23 -7.80 -14.88
C ARG A 28 13.58 -7.18 -14.53
N ARG A 29 14.18 -6.41 -15.43
CA ARG A 29 15.42 -5.66 -15.16
C ARG A 29 15.18 -4.51 -14.20
N ALA A 30 14.11 -3.75 -14.41
CA ALA A 30 13.75 -2.61 -13.58
C ALA A 30 13.34 -3.03 -12.15
N PHE A 31 12.49 -4.05 -12.02
CA PHE A 31 11.92 -4.51 -10.75
C PHE A 31 12.57 -5.81 -10.28
N THR A 32 13.78 -5.69 -9.75
CA THR A 32 14.56 -6.87 -9.29
C THR A 32 13.96 -7.49 -8.03
N ARG A 33 14.01 -8.83 -7.92
CA ARG A 33 13.45 -9.61 -6.79
C ARG A 33 13.97 -9.21 -5.41
N ARG A 34 15.13 -8.58 -5.31
CA ARG A 34 15.72 -8.12 -4.05
C ARG A 34 15.07 -6.83 -3.54
N ARG A 35 14.40 -6.07 -4.39
CA ARG A 35 13.89 -4.72 -4.08
C ARG A 35 12.41 -4.55 -4.36
N THR A 36 11.79 -5.47 -5.12
CA THR A 36 10.40 -5.36 -5.56
C THR A 36 9.86 -6.75 -5.88
N LYS A 37 8.62 -7.02 -5.51
CA LYS A 37 7.89 -8.21 -5.95
C LYS A 37 7.14 -7.85 -7.23
N LEU A 38 7.63 -8.29 -8.38
CA LEU A 38 6.98 -8.10 -9.68
C LEU A 38 6.02 -9.25 -9.95
N LEU A 39 4.75 -8.93 -10.20
CA LEU A 39 3.70 -9.85 -10.65
C LEU A 39 3.40 -9.54 -12.13
N LEU A 40 3.70 -10.47 -13.01
CA LEU A 40 3.46 -10.32 -14.44
C LEU A 40 2.19 -11.08 -14.84
N VAL A 41 1.27 -10.38 -15.48
CA VAL A 41 0.02 -10.93 -16.04
C VAL A 41 -0.11 -10.60 -17.51
N ARG A 42 -0.97 -11.35 -18.23
CA ARG A 42 -1.16 -11.20 -19.65
C ARG A 42 -2.57 -10.77 -20.04
N THR A 43 -3.53 -10.88 -19.13
CA THR A 43 -4.95 -10.61 -19.38
C THR A 43 -5.51 -9.65 -18.36
N ALA A 44 -6.55 -8.92 -18.72
CA ALA A 44 -7.28 -8.02 -17.83
C ALA A 44 -7.95 -8.80 -16.68
N GLU A 45 -8.44 -10.01 -16.95
CA GLU A 45 -9.03 -10.88 -15.95
C GLU A 45 -8.01 -11.23 -14.84
N ALA A 46 -6.80 -11.68 -15.21
CA ALA A 46 -5.74 -12.00 -14.27
C ALA A 46 -5.28 -10.77 -13.47
N ALA A 47 -5.24 -9.59 -14.10
CA ALA A 47 -4.94 -8.34 -13.42
C ALA A 47 -6.02 -8.00 -12.39
N GLY A 48 -7.30 -8.06 -12.77
CA GLY A 48 -8.43 -7.82 -11.89
C GLY A 48 -8.48 -8.78 -10.70
N ALA A 49 -8.27 -10.07 -10.93
CA ALA A 49 -8.19 -11.08 -9.87
C ALA A 49 -7.05 -10.81 -8.89
N THR A 50 -5.88 -10.41 -9.40
CA THR A 50 -4.71 -10.06 -8.57
C THR A 50 -5.00 -8.83 -7.70
N LEU A 51 -5.60 -7.79 -8.27
CA LEU A 51 -5.95 -6.55 -7.55
C LEU A 51 -6.96 -6.80 -6.42
N ARG A 52 -7.88 -7.75 -6.56
CA ARG A 52 -8.86 -8.10 -5.52
C ARG A 52 -8.33 -9.02 -4.42
N THR A 53 -7.20 -9.69 -4.65
CA THR A 53 -6.66 -10.68 -3.70
C THR A 53 -5.33 -10.26 -3.07
N THR A 54 -4.66 -9.27 -3.63
CA THR A 54 -3.31 -8.86 -3.20
C THR A 54 -3.23 -7.34 -3.08
N LEU A 55 -2.64 -6.84 -2.00
CA LEU A 55 -2.30 -5.43 -1.89
C LEU A 55 -1.20 -5.09 -2.89
N VAL A 56 -1.59 -4.64 -4.07
CA VAL A 56 -0.71 -4.14 -5.12
C VAL A 56 -0.32 -2.70 -4.81
N ASP A 57 0.96 -2.39 -4.88
CA ASP A 57 1.49 -1.06 -4.56
C ASP A 57 1.50 -0.13 -5.77
N ALA A 58 1.65 -0.68 -6.97
CA ALA A 58 1.58 0.05 -8.24
C ALA A 58 1.23 -0.89 -9.38
N VAL A 59 0.63 -0.36 -10.43
CA VAL A 59 0.32 -1.09 -11.67
C VAL A 59 1.08 -0.47 -12.83
N VAL A 60 1.73 -1.29 -13.66
CA VAL A 60 2.34 -0.88 -14.92
C VAL A 60 1.63 -1.58 -16.07
N VAL A 61 1.06 -0.82 -16.99
CA VAL A 61 0.34 -1.36 -18.15
C VAL A 61 1.14 -1.08 -19.42
N ASP A 62 1.54 -2.13 -20.11
CA ASP A 62 2.25 -2.02 -21.38
C ASP A 62 1.25 -1.77 -22.53
N LEU A 63 1.02 -0.49 -22.86
CA LEU A 63 0.14 -0.08 -23.94
C LEU A 63 0.73 -0.40 -25.32
N CYS A 64 2.05 -0.62 -25.43
CA CYS A 64 2.69 -1.08 -26.65
C CYS A 64 2.34 -2.53 -27.01
N ALA A 65 1.85 -3.29 -26.04
CA ALA A 65 1.40 -4.66 -26.27
C ALA A 65 0.19 -4.72 -27.22
N GLY A 66 -0.55 -3.62 -27.31
CA GLY A 66 -1.81 -3.55 -28.05
C GLY A 66 -2.92 -4.37 -27.40
N GLY A 67 -4.08 -4.38 -28.03
CA GLY A 67 -5.22 -5.18 -27.60
C GLY A 67 -6.04 -4.58 -26.48
N ASP A 68 -7.26 -5.12 -26.32
CA ASP A 68 -8.27 -4.59 -25.41
C ASP A 68 -7.90 -4.80 -23.93
N ASP A 69 -7.16 -5.84 -23.61
CA ASP A 69 -6.72 -6.14 -22.22
C ASP A 69 -5.89 -5.01 -21.61
N ALA A 70 -4.94 -4.44 -22.38
CA ALA A 70 -4.12 -3.35 -21.87
C ALA A 70 -4.97 -2.11 -21.56
N TRP A 71 -5.87 -1.76 -22.45
CA TRP A 71 -6.78 -0.64 -22.24
C TRP A 71 -7.79 -0.89 -21.12
N ALA A 72 -8.30 -2.11 -21.00
CA ALA A 72 -9.19 -2.50 -19.91
C ALA A 72 -8.51 -2.37 -18.53
N VAL A 73 -7.26 -2.82 -18.41
CA VAL A 73 -6.49 -2.67 -17.16
C VAL A 73 -6.16 -1.21 -16.89
N ALA A 74 -5.75 -0.44 -17.90
CA ALA A 74 -5.48 0.99 -17.72
C ALA A 74 -6.73 1.77 -17.25
N ALA A 75 -7.93 1.38 -17.71
CA ALA A 75 -9.20 1.98 -17.29
C ALA A 75 -9.53 1.72 -15.80
N LEU A 76 -8.93 0.71 -15.15
CA LEU A 76 -9.08 0.46 -13.72
C LEU A 76 -8.47 1.58 -12.86
N ALA A 77 -7.60 2.43 -13.42
CA ALA A 77 -7.04 3.59 -12.71
C ALA A 77 -8.13 4.47 -12.10
N ARG A 78 -9.23 4.70 -12.83
CA ARG A 78 -10.39 5.46 -12.33
C ARG A 78 -11.15 4.78 -11.20
N GLN A 79 -11.12 3.45 -11.17
CA GLN A 79 -11.80 2.67 -10.13
C GLN A 79 -10.94 2.47 -8.90
N LEU A 80 -9.61 2.66 -9.01
CA LEU A 80 -8.64 2.40 -7.96
C LEU A 80 -7.67 3.59 -7.76
N PRO A 81 -8.17 4.82 -7.50
CA PRO A 81 -7.35 6.04 -7.44
C PRO A 81 -6.30 6.03 -6.31
N SER A 82 -6.42 5.19 -5.30
CA SER A 82 -5.39 5.06 -4.28
C SER A 82 -4.19 4.23 -4.73
N ILE A 83 -4.32 3.42 -5.80
CA ILE A 83 -3.25 2.64 -6.40
C ILE A 83 -2.74 3.38 -7.63
N PRO A 84 -1.44 3.73 -7.72
CA PRO A 84 -0.91 4.42 -8.89
C PRO A 84 -0.83 3.47 -10.10
N PHE A 85 -1.31 3.93 -11.24
CA PHE A 85 -1.23 3.25 -12.54
C PHE A 85 -0.28 4.01 -13.45
N PHE A 86 0.64 3.29 -14.06
CA PHE A 86 1.60 3.79 -15.04
C PHE A 86 1.37 3.14 -16.39
N ALA A 87 1.42 3.92 -17.47
CA ALA A 87 1.32 3.40 -18.82
C ALA A 87 2.71 3.38 -19.47
N LEU A 88 3.18 2.19 -19.86
CA LEU A 88 4.41 2.04 -20.64
C LEU A 88 4.07 2.19 -22.12
N VAL A 89 4.70 3.15 -22.78
CA VAL A 89 4.51 3.49 -24.19
C VAL A 89 5.84 3.48 -24.94
N ALA A 90 5.84 3.14 -26.24
CA ALA A 90 7.02 3.24 -27.10
C ALA A 90 6.90 4.48 -28.00
N PRO A 91 7.96 5.28 -28.15
CA PRO A 91 7.90 6.53 -28.94
C PRO A 91 7.44 6.34 -30.40
N ARG A 92 7.77 5.17 -30.97
CA ARG A 92 7.44 4.85 -32.37
C ARG A 92 6.00 4.36 -32.59
N LEU A 93 5.31 3.99 -31.50
CA LEU A 93 3.93 3.49 -31.49
C LEU A 93 2.97 4.47 -30.81
N ALA A 94 3.51 5.49 -30.15
CA ALA A 94 2.72 6.56 -29.54
C ALA A 94 2.32 7.55 -30.62
N ASP A 95 1.34 7.16 -31.45
CA ASP A 95 0.63 8.16 -32.23
C ASP A 95 -0.20 9.07 -31.30
N ALA A 96 -0.63 10.21 -31.82
CA ALA A 96 -1.42 11.17 -31.05
C ALA A 96 -2.69 10.54 -30.45
N ALA A 97 -3.25 9.48 -31.07
CA ALA A 97 -4.42 8.77 -30.61
C ALA A 97 -4.14 7.95 -29.33
N VAL A 98 -2.99 7.27 -29.24
CA VAL A 98 -2.59 6.53 -28.03
C VAL A 98 -2.36 7.51 -26.87
N LEU A 99 -1.64 8.62 -27.10
CA LEU A 99 -1.40 9.64 -26.08
C LEU A 99 -2.70 10.31 -25.61
N GLY A 100 -3.58 10.68 -26.54
CA GLY A 100 -4.89 11.26 -26.24
C GLY A 100 -5.78 10.30 -25.45
N ARG A 101 -5.78 9.01 -25.80
CA ARG A 101 -6.54 7.98 -25.10
C ARG A 101 -5.97 7.71 -23.72
N SER A 102 -4.64 7.67 -23.55
CA SER A 102 -4.02 7.45 -22.24
C SER A 102 -4.22 8.64 -21.29
N ALA A 103 -4.21 9.88 -21.79
CA ALA A 103 -4.53 11.06 -20.98
C ALA A 103 -5.95 11.01 -20.40
N ALA A 104 -6.91 10.38 -21.09
CA ALA A 104 -8.28 10.21 -20.63
C ALA A 104 -8.42 9.12 -19.53
N LEU A 105 -7.40 8.32 -19.25
CA LEU A 105 -7.47 7.17 -18.32
C LEU A 105 -7.09 7.51 -16.87
N GLU A 106 -6.67 8.75 -16.59
CA GLU A 106 -6.23 9.16 -15.26
C GLU A 106 -5.06 8.32 -14.71
N VAL A 107 -4.18 7.82 -15.61
CA VAL A 107 -2.94 7.17 -15.18
C VAL A 107 -2.04 8.18 -14.47
N THR A 108 -1.25 7.68 -13.53
CA THR A 108 -0.35 8.51 -12.70
C THR A 108 0.73 9.15 -13.54
N ASP A 109 1.33 8.39 -14.48
CA ASP A 109 2.37 8.88 -15.36
C ASP A 109 2.53 7.99 -16.59
N LEU A 110 3.18 8.51 -17.64
CA LEU A 110 3.57 7.78 -18.84
C LEU A 110 5.06 7.46 -18.77
N LEU A 111 5.38 6.19 -18.91
CA LEU A 111 6.76 5.67 -18.96
C LEU A 111 7.14 5.40 -20.41
N ILE A 112 8.24 5.97 -20.88
CA ILE A 112 8.65 5.88 -22.29
C ILE A 112 9.72 4.80 -22.44
N GLU A 113 9.37 3.70 -23.13
CA GLU A 113 10.30 2.61 -23.41
C GLU A 113 11.52 3.12 -24.21
N GLY A 114 12.71 2.75 -23.75
CA GLY A 114 13.97 3.21 -24.34
C GLY A 114 14.48 4.54 -23.82
N VAL A 115 13.65 5.33 -23.12
CA VAL A 115 14.03 6.59 -22.48
C VAL A 115 14.09 6.39 -20.96
N ASP A 116 13.01 5.88 -20.36
CA ASP A 116 12.87 5.74 -18.92
C ASP A 116 13.37 4.38 -18.40
N ASP A 117 13.87 3.51 -19.26
CA ASP A 117 14.24 2.11 -18.91
C ASP A 117 15.12 2.00 -17.67
N ALA A 118 16.10 2.89 -17.53
CA ALA A 118 17.01 2.89 -16.40
C ALA A 118 16.39 3.47 -15.11
N ALA A 119 15.36 4.30 -15.24
CA ALA A 119 14.71 5.03 -14.16
C ALA A 119 13.34 4.47 -13.75
N LEU A 120 12.83 3.43 -14.44
CA LEU A 120 11.48 2.89 -14.20
C LEU A 120 11.17 2.64 -12.74
N ARG A 121 12.10 2.05 -12.01
CA ARG A 121 11.91 1.74 -10.59
C ARG A 121 11.84 3.02 -9.75
N GLU A 122 12.72 3.97 -10.03
CA GLU A 122 12.83 5.25 -9.34
C GLU A 122 11.62 6.16 -9.61
N LEU A 123 10.95 5.99 -10.75
CA LEU A 123 9.71 6.68 -11.09
C LEU A 123 8.49 6.02 -10.40
N VAL A 124 8.44 4.70 -10.37
CA VAL A 124 7.25 3.94 -9.90
C VAL A 124 7.25 3.76 -8.38
N VAL A 125 8.35 3.32 -7.78
CA VAL A 125 8.37 2.89 -6.37
C VAL A 125 8.09 4.02 -5.37
N PRO A 126 8.59 5.25 -5.53
CA PRO A 126 8.24 6.35 -4.62
C PRO A 126 6.75 6.71 -4.63
N GLN A 127 6.07 6.45 -5.74
CA GLN A 127 4.64 6.69 -5.91
C GLN A 127 3.76 5.52 -5.45
N ALA A 128 4.35 4.37 -5.16
CA ALA A 128 3.66 3.18 -4.71
C ALA A 128 2.77 3.45 -3.50
N PHE A 129 1.61 2.76 -3.41
CA PHE A 129 0.65 2.92 -2.32
C PHE A 129 1.32 2.90 -0.94
N THR A 130 2.12 1.87 -0.65
CA THR A 130 2.80 1.73 0.64
C THR A 130 3.78 2.88 0.91
N ALA A 131 4.50 3.38 -0.09
CA ALA A 131 5.45 4.49 0.07
C ALA A 131 4.72 5.80 0.43
N ARG A 132 3.64 6.12 -0.29
CA ARG A 132 2.80 7.30 -0.01
C ARG A 132 2.08 7.19 1.33
N PHE A 133 1.56 6.01 1.65
CA PHE A 133 0.93 5.70 2.93
C PHE A 133 1.90 5.92 4.10
N ALA A 134 3.13 5.38 3.99
CA ALA A 134 4.16 5.57 5.00
C ALA A 134 4.57 7.05 5.15
N ALA A 135 4.72 7.76 4.04
CA ALA A 135 5.03 9.19 4.04
C ALA A 135 3.93 10.01 4.75
N ALA A 136 2.66 9.71 4.48
CA ALA A 136 1.51 10.38 5.11
C ALA A 136 1.42 10.15 6.63
N LEU A 137 1.92 9.01 7.12
CA LEU A 137 1.87 8.64 8.53
C LEU A 137 3.17 8.92 9.31
N ARG A 138 4.21 9.45 8.67
CA ARG A 138 5.55 9.62 9.28
C ARG A 138 5.52 10.31 10.63
N GLY A 139 4.77 11.40 10.79
CA GLY A 139 4.67 12.17 12.03
C GLY A 139 3.55 11.73 12.97
N ALA A 140 2.73 10.74 12.60
CA ALA A 140 1.53 10.37 13.34
C ALA A 140 1.81 9.59 14.65
N HIS A 141 3.06 9.23 14.94
CA HIS A 141 3.48 8.65 16.20
C HIS A 141 3.35 9.65 17.39
N ALA A 142 3.60 10.94 17.13
CA ALA A 142 3.59 11.97 18.17
C ALA A 142 2.21 12.14 18.86
N PRO A 143 1.09 12.35 18.13
CA PRO A 143 -0.22 12.44 18.77
C PRO A 143 -0.67 11.13 19.44
N LEU A 144 -0.02 9.99 19.13
CA LEU A 144 -0.26 8.72 19.78
C LEU A 144 0.51 8.56 21.10
N GLY A 145 1.41 9.49 21.44
CA GLY A 145 2.29 9.41 22.60
C GLY A 145 3.35 8.31 22.49
N LEU A 146 3.81 8.03 21.25
CA LEU A 146 4.90 7.08 20.99
C LEU A 146 6.23 7.85 21.00
N GLU A 147 6.74 8.16 22.21
CA GLU A 147 7.88 9.05 22.40
C GLU A 147 9.22 8.29 22.49
N ALA A 148 9.20 7.06 23.03
CA ALA A 148 10.42 6.27 23.17
C ALA A 148 10.98 5.84 21.81
N PRO A 149 12.32 5.85 21.61
CA PRO A 149 12.94 5.47 20.32
C PRO A 149 12.53 4.09 19.81
N LEU A 150 12.34 3.12 20.70
CA LEU A 150 11.88 1.79 20.32
C LEU A 150 10.42 1.79 19.83
N GLN A 151 9.56 2.61 20.42
CA GLN A 151 8.17 2.78 19.98
C GLN A 151 8.11 3.44 18.60
N GLN A 152 8.94 4.44 18.34
CA GLN A 152 9.02 5.13 17.05
C GLN A 152 9.51 4.18 15.95
N ARG A 153 10.56 3.39 16.23
CA ARG A 153 11.04 2.36 15.29
C ARG A 153 9.97 1.29 15.01
N ALA A 154 9.24 0.86 16.03
CA ALA A 154 8.13 -0.07 15.87
C ALA A 154 6.98 0.54 15.05
N TRP A 155 6.68 1.82 15.25
CA TRP A 155 5.71 2.56 14.43
C TRP A 155 6.13 2.60 12.96
N GLU A 156 7.37 2.99 12.68
CA GLU A 156 7.91 3.03 11.31
C GLU A 156 7.82 1.66 10.63
N TYR A 157 8.15 0.59 11.34
CA TYR A 157 8.01 -0.78 10.83
C TYR A 157 6.55 -1.12 10.50
N VAL A 158 5.61 -0.86 11.39
CA VAL A 158 4.18 -1.14 11.18
C VAL A 158 3.62 -0.33 10.01
N VAL A 159 3.98 0.93 9.91
CA VAL A 159 3.54 1.83 8.83
C VAL A 159 4.12 1.40 7.49
N SER A 160 5.37 0.93 7.44
CA SER A 160 6.01 0.41 6.22
C SER A 160 5.34 -0.84 5.66
N ALA A 161 4.56 -1.55 6.48
CA ALA A 161 3.76 -2.69 6.03
C ALA A 161 2.55 -2.28 5.16
N GLY A 162 2.17 -0.98 5.13
CA GLY A 162 1.06 -0.48 4.30
C GLY A 162 -0.30 -1.07 4.65
N GLY A 163 -0.50 -1.51 5.91
CA GLY A 163 -1.72 -2.18 6.37
C GLY A 163 -1.72 -3.70 6.22
N ARG A 164 -0.69 -4.31 5.66
CA ARG A 164 -0.51 -5.78 5.64
C ARG A 164 -0.45 -6.33 7.07
N PRO A 165 -0.85 -7.59 7.31
CA PRO A 165 -0.77 -8.21 8.63
C PRO A 165 0.68 -8.24 9.14
N VAL A 166 0.88 -7.73 10.35
CA VAL A 166 2.18 -7.74 11.03
C VAL A 166 2.05 -8.44 12.38
N ARG A 167 2.99 -9.33 12.68
CA ARG A 167 3.05 -10.03 13.97
C ARG A 167 4.07 -9.34 14.89
N THR A 168 3.78 -9.30 16.18
CA THR A 168 4.65 -8.70 17.19
C THR A 168 6.05 -9.32 17.20
N ASP A 169 6.14 -10.64 16.99
CA ASP A 169 7.43 -11.34 16.93
C ASP A 169 8.26 -10.95 15.69
N ALA A 170 7.61 -10.64 14.56
CA ALA A 170 8.30 -10.14 13.38
C ALA A 170 8.89 -8.74 13.65
N ILE A 171 8.09 -7.86 14.29
CA ILE A 171 8.59 -6.53 14.69
C ILE A 171 9.78 -6.66 15.65
N ALA A 172 9.67 -7.49 16.67
CA ALA A 172 10.72 -7.69 17.67
C ALA A 172 12.03 -8.16 17.01
N ARG A 173 11.96 -9.16 16.13
CA ARG A 173 13.12 -9.64 15.36
C ARG A 173 13.72 -8.56 14.46
N ALA A 174 12.89 -7.81 13.74
CA ALA A 174 13.36 -6.75 12.84
C ALA A 174 14.04 -5.60 13.59
N LEU A 175 13.65 -5.37 14.85
CA LEU A 175 14.22 -4.32 15.70
C LEU A 175 15.36 -4.82 16.60
N ASP A 176 15.71 -6.10 16.50
CA ASP A 176 16.75 -6.76 17.31
C ASP A 176 16.49 -6.64 18.82
N VAL A 177 15.25 -6.95 19.23
CA VAL A 177 14.82 -6.96 20.63
C VAL A 177 13.96 -8.18 20.93
N THR A 178 13.80 -8.53 22.23
CA THR A 178 12.86 -9.57 22.62
C THR A 178 11.41 -9.06 22.53
N ARG A 179 10.47 -9.99 22.32
CA ARG A 179 9.03 -9.67 22.28
C ARG A 179 8.56 -9.05 23.60
N GLU A 180 9.08 -9.53 24.71
CA GLU A 180 8.77 -9.06 26.08
C GLU A 180 9.27 -7.62 26.27
N HIS A 181 10.49 -7.31 25.82
CA HIS A 181 11.05 -5.96 25.87
C HIS A 181 10.22 -5.00 25.03
N LEU A 182 9.90 -5.38 23.78
CA LEU A 182 9.04 -4.59 22.89
C LEU A 182 7.66 -4.36 23.52
N SER A 183 7.01 -5.38 24.07
CA SER A 183 5.69 -5.26 24.70
C SER A 183 5.73 -4.37 25.93
N ARG A 184 6.76 -4.49 26.75
CA ARG A 184 6.97 -3.66 27.96
C ARG A 184 7.15 -2.19 27.61
N SER A 185 7.88 -1.87 26.54
CA SER A 185 8.09 -0.48 26.10
C SER A 185 6.76 0.23 25.77
N PHE A 186 5.73 -0.50 25.33
CA PHE A 186 4.40 0.05 25.07
C PHE A 186 3.49 0.08 26.31
N ALA A 187 3.83 -0.64 27.38
CA ALA A 187 3.03 -0.68 28.60
C ALA A 187 3.41 0.44 29.60
N THR A 188 4.66 0.88 29.61
CA THR A 188 5.19 1.78 30.67
C THR A 188 4.94 3.27 30.44
N SER A 189 4.71 3.72 29.20
CA SER A 189 4.67 5.14 28.83
C SER A 189 3.26 5.72 28.69
N GLY A 190 2.22 4.98 29.08
CA GLY A 190 0.83 5.40 28.82
C GLY A 190 0.44 5.40 27.35
N ALA A 191 1.33 4.94 26.45
CA ALA A 191 1.06 4.74 25.05
C ALA A 191 0.00 3.64 24.82
N PRO A 192 -0.66 3.59 23.65
CA PRO A 192 -1.49 2.45 23.29
C PRO A 192 -0.63 1.19 23.17
N ASN A 193 -1.16 0.03 23.55
CA ASN A 193 -0.41 -1.21 23.35
C ASN A 193 -0.14 -1.46 21.84
N LEU A 194 0.95 -2.17 21.53
CA LEU A 194 1.43 -2.38 20.18
C LEU A 194 0.36 -3.00 19.27
N LYS A 195 -0.44 -3.95 19.78
CA LYS A 195 -1.51 -4.58 18.99
C LYS A 195 -2.56 -3.56 18.54
N ARG A 196 -2.95 -2.61 19.41
CA ARG A 196 -3.87 -1.53 19.04
C ARG A 196 -3.27 -0.59 17.99
N VAL A 197 -1.95 -0.35 18.06
CA VAL A 197 -1.23 0.44 17.05
C VAL A 197 -1.25 -0.26 15.69
N ILE A 198 -0.97 -1.57 15.65
CA ILE A 198 -1.07 -2.39 14.43
C ILE A 198 -2.49 -2.33 13.86
N ASP A 199 -3.50 -2.54 14.71
CA ASP A 199 -4.91 -2.52 14.27
C ASP A 199 -5.32 -1.13 13.75
N LEU A 200 -4.81 -0.04 14.36
CA LEU A 200 -5.05 1.32 13.87
C LEU A 200 -4.47 1.55 12.47
N VAL A 201 -3.21 1.18 12.25
CA VAL A 201 -2.55 1.35 10.94
C VAL A 201 -3.28 0.53 9.87
N ARG A 202 -3.69 -0.70 10.19
CA ARG A 202 -4.51 -1.54 9.28
C ARG A 202 -5.87 -0.91 8.98
N LEU A 203 -6.52 -0.31 9.98
CA LEU A 203 -7.79 0.39 9.79
C LEU A 203 -7.64 1.64 8.92
N ILE A 204 -6.54 2.41 9.08
CA ILE A 204 -6.26 3.56 8.22
C ILE A 204 -6.06 3.09 6.77
N ALA A 205 -5.30 2.02 6.55
CA ALA A 205 -5.13 1.44 5.21
C ALA A 205 -6.47 0.97 4.62
N ALA A 206 -7.33 0.34 5.44
CA ALA A 206 -8.66 -0.07 5.01
C ALA A 206 -9.53 1.13 4.61
N ALA A 207 -9.45 2.24 5.33
CA ALA A 207 -10.17 3.47 4.99
C ALA A 207 -9.65 4.09 3.67
N GLU A 208 -8.35 4.06 3.42
CA GLU A 208 -7.79 4.54 2.16
C GLU A 208 -8.19 3.66 0.96
N LEU A 209 -8.15 2.32 1.12
CA LEU A 209 -8.57 1.41 0.06
C LEU A 209 -10.10 1.43 -0.17
N ALA A 210 -10.90 1.62 0.88
CA ALA A 210 -12.35 1.73 0.75
C ALA A 210 -12.84 2.97 -0.03
N LYS A 211 -11.97 3.94 -0.28
CA LYS A 211 -12.29 5.10 -1.16
C LYS A 211 -12.23 4.75 -2.64
N ASN A 212 -11.69 3.59 -2.99
CA ASN A 212 -11.65 3.11 -4.37
C ASN A 212 -13.04 2.57 -4.78
N PRO A 213 -13.71 3.16 -5.80
CA PRO A 213 -15.02 2.66 -6.26
C PRO A 213 -14.98 1.20 -6.75
N GLY A 214 -13.82 0.74 -7.20
CA GLY A 214 -13.61 -0.63 -7.70
C GLY A 214 -13.44 -1.68 -6.62
N TYR A 215 -13.41 -1.30 -5.33
CA TYR A 215 -13.36 -2.23 -4.20
C TYR A 215 -14.64 -2.21 -3.39
N ASP A 216 -15.17 -3.37 -3.09
CA ASP A 216 -16.13 -3.56 -2.03
C ASP A 216 -15.44 -3.84 -0.67
N LEU A 217 -16.23 -4.01 0.39
CA LEU A 217 -15.69 -4.29 1.72
C LEU A 217 -15.01 -5.67 1.82
N ALA A 218 -15.46 -6.64 1.02
CA ALA A 218 -14.86 -7.97 0.99
C ALA A 218 -13.49 -7.93 0.29
N ASP A 219 -13.37 -7.17 -0.80
CA ASP A 219 -12.10 -6.93 -1.48
C ASP A 219 -11.09 -6.26 -0.52
N VAL A 220 -11.50 -5.17 0.16
CA VAL A 220 -10.65 -4.48 1.13
C VAL A 220 -10.19 -5.42 2.26
N ALA A 221 -11.10 -6.23 2.79
CA ALA A 221 -10.76 -7.19 3.83
C ALA A 221 -9.75 -8.24 3.32
N THR A 222 -9.97 -8.77 2.14
CA THR A 222 -9.10 -9.79 1.51
C THR A 222 -7.72 -9.23 1.22
N VAL A 223 -7.65 -8.08 0.56
CA VAL A 223 -6.40 -7.41 0.15
C VAL A 223 -5.52 -7.08 1.37
N LEU A 224 -6.12 -6.68 2.48
CA LEU A 224 -5.41 -6.38 3.74
C LEU A 224 -5.26 -7.59 4.66
N GLY A 225 -5.65 -8.79 4.23
CA GLY A 225 -5.51 -10.01 5.01
C GLY A 225 -6.31 -10.01 6.31
N PHE A 226 -7.50 -9.42 6.32
CA PHE A 226 -8.50 -9.68 7.37
C PHE A 226 -9.14 -11.04 7.13
N ALA A 227 -9.47 -11.75 8.19
CA ALA A 227 -10.08 -13.08 8.08
C ALA A 227 -11.47 -13.05 7.43
N SER A 228 -12.17 -11.91 7.52
CA SER A 228 -13.49 -11.69 6.91
C SER A 228 -13.85 -10.20 6.93
N PRO A 229 -14.85 -9.75 6.15
CA PRO A 229 -15.44 -8.41 6.28
C PRO A 229 -15.94 -8.12 7.70
N SER A 230 -16.50 -9.12 8.40
CA SER A 230 -16.94 -8.98 9.79
C SER A 230 -15.76 -8.74 10.74
N HIS A 231 -14.60 -9.36 10.50
CA HIS A 231 -13.38 -9.08 11.27
C HIS A 231 -12.90 -7.63 11.06
N LEU A 232 -12.95 -7.11 9.84
CA LEU A 232 -12.68 -5.69 9.56
C LEU A 232 -13.68 -4.79 10.30
N ALA A 233 -14.98 -5.11 10.27
CA ALA A 233 -16.03 -4.34 10.95
C ALA A 233 -15.81 -4.30 12.47
N ASN A 234 -15.51 -5.43 13.09
CA ASN A 234 -15.21 -5.52 14.52
C ASN A 234 -13.94 -4.74 14.87
N THR A 235 -12.93 -4.76 14.01
CA THR A 235 -11.71 -3.97 14.19
C THR A 235 -12.00 -2.46 14.11
N ALA A 236 -12.79 -2.01 13.13
CA ALA A 236 -13.20 -0.62 12.98
C ALA A 236 -13.95 -0.10 14.22
N TYR A 237 -14.88 -0.91 14.73
CA TYR A 237 -15.62 -0.56 15.94
C TYR A 237 -14.72 -0.50 17.18
N ARG A 238 -13.89 -1.52 17.39
CA ARG A 238 -13.00 -1.63 18.57
C ARG A 238 -11.91 -0.54 18.58
N VAL A 239 -11.37 -0.18 17.40
CA VAL A 239 -10.25 0.76 17.28
C VAL A 239 -10.71 2.22 17.30
N ALA A 240 -11.78 2.54 16.56
CA ALA A 240 -12.22 3.91 16.33
C ALA A 240 -13.70 4.19 16.67
N GLY A 241 -14.45 3.19 17.13
CA GLY A 241 -15.88 3.33 17.46
C GLY A 241 -16.76 3.59 16.22
N ILE A 242 -16.37 3.11 15.05
CA ILE A 242 -17.04 3.40 13.77
C ILE A 242 -17.61 2.13 13.11
N ARG A 243 -18.65 2.34 12.29
CA ARG A 243 -19.14 1.32 11.36
C ARG A 243 -18.36 1.39 10.04
N THR A 244 -18.20 0.26 9.36
CA THR A 244 -17.48 0.17 8.09
C THR A 244 -18.02 1.08 6.99
N ALA A 245 -19.32 1.33 6.96
CA ALA A 245 -19.95 2.28 6.04
C ALA A 245 -19.40 3.72 6.15
N SER A 246 -18.73 4.06 7.26
CA SER A 246 -18.09 5.37 7.46
C SER A 246 -16.67 5.43 6.91
N LEU A 247 -16.04 4.31 6.57
CA LEU A 247 -14.62 4.26 6.17
C LEU A 247 -14.33 5.14 4.96
N THR A 248 -15.21 5.15 3.96
CA THR A 248 -15.04 5.93 2.73
C THR A 248 -14.99 7.44 2.95
N ARG A 249 -15.57 7.93 4.05
CA ARG A 249 -15.71 9.36 4.37
C ARG A 249 -14.66 9.87 5.35
N LEU A 250 -14.00 8.98 6.07
CA LEU A 250 -13.04 9.36 7.11
C LEU A 250 -11.65 9.58 6.53
N ARG A 251 -11.02 10.66 7.01
CA ARG A 251 -9.61 10.94 6.73
C ARG A 251 -8.74 10.28 7.79
N THR A 252 -7.48 10.07 7.48
CA THR A 252 -6.48 9.55 8.42
C THR A 252 -6.49 10.29 9.77
N ARG A 253 -6.55 11.62 9.76
CA ARG A 253 -6.61 12.42 10.97
C ARG A 253 -7.84 12.14 11.85
N ASP A 254 -8.98 11.85 11.22
CA ASP A 254 -10.23 11.59 11.95
C ASP A 254 -10.13 10.25 12.70
N LEU A 255 -9.50 9.25 12.08
CA LEU A 255 -9.23 7.95 12.70
C LEU A 255 -8.23 8.07 13.85
N LEU A 256 -7.16 8.85 13.69
CA LEU A 256 -6.19 9.12 14.73
C LEU A 256 -6.87 9.82 15.95
N THR A 257 -7.67 10.86 15.69
CA THR A 257 -8.40 11.59 16.74
C THR A 257 -9.35 10.67 17.51
N ARG A 258 -10.17 9.87 16.80
CA ARG A 258 -11.10 8.92 17.43
C ARG A 258 -10.38 7.85 18.25
N PHE A 259 -9.26 7.35 17.74
CA PHE A 259 -8.42 6.40 18.43
C PHE A 259 -7.90 6.98 19.76
N CYS A 260 -7.42 8.23 19.78
CA CYS A 260 -6.95 8.92 20.97
C CYS A 260 -8.09 9.18 21.96
N GLN A 261 -9.28 9.59 21.49
CA GLN A 261 -10.46 9.81 22.35
C GLN A 261 -10.96 8.52 23.00
N GLY A 262 -10.90 7.38 22.30
CA GLY A 262 -11.26 6.07 22.83
C GLY A 262 -10.35 5.61 23.98
N ARG A 263 -9.12 6.12 24.06
CA ARG A 263 -8.18 5.86 25.17
C ARG A 263 -8.64 6.51 26.49
N SER A 264 -9.23 7.69 26.41
CA SER A 264 -9.71 8.42 27.61
C SER A 264 -10.89 7.71 28.29
N ARG A 265 -11.70 6.97 27.53
CA ARG A 265 -12.87 6.24 28.06
C ARG A 265 -12.53 4.88 28.71
N SER A 266 -11.35 4.32 28.41
CA SER A 266 -10.92 3.02 28.97
C SER A 266 -10.10 3.16 30.27
N ARG A 267 -9.96 4.36 30.82
CA ARG A 267 -9.21 4.68 32.04
C ARG A 267 -10.10 5.10 33.21
N VAL A 268 -11.44 4.94 33.08
CA VAL A 268 -12.39 5.19 34.19
C VAL A 268 -12.94 3.88 34.68
#